data_6d9801a527608d55acf6a968a9271b3d
#
_entry.id   6d9801a527608d55acf6a968a9271b3d
#
_cell.length_a   1.000
_cell.length_b   1.000
_cell.length_c   1.000
_cell.angle_alpha   90.00
_cell.angle_beta   90.00
_cell.angle_gamma   90.00
#
_symmetry.space_group_name_H-M   'P 1'
#
loop_
_entity.id
_entity.type
_entity.pdbx_description
1 polymer ?
#
loop_
_entity_poly.entity_id
_entity_poly.type
_entity_poly.pdbx_seq_one_letter_code
_entity_poly.pdbx_strand_id
1 'polypeptide(L)'
;GAKAGWCLTTKHPLRDAQDRIIGVTGISRDLNAPSGRDSGYAQLASALKLMRARFTESLRIEDIATKAGLSVYQFEQRVQKLFQMSPLQLLHKLRLDEATRLLRETDLPLGEIALQTGWCDQSAFTRHFSRYAGMAPGKFRAMQATK
;
A
#
# COMPACT_ATOMS: atom_id res chain seq x y z
N GLY A 1 -11.99 -14.76 15.30
CA GLY A 1 -11.39 -13.54 14.75
C GLY A 1 -11.19 -13.63 13.24
N ALA A 2 -11.65 -12.64 12.49
CA ALA A 2 -11.45 -12.59 11.05
C ALA A 2 -9.93 -12.55 10.74
N LYS A 3 -9.42 -13.54 10.03
CA LYS A 3 -8.04 -13.55 9.55
C LYS A 3 -7.90 -12.40 8.51
N ALA A 4 -7.12 -11.39 8.84
CA ALA A 4 -6.78 -10.35 7.88
C ALA A 4 -6.00 -10.98 6.72
N GLY A 5 -6.57 -10.97 5.54
CA GLY A 5 -5.98 -11.49 4.31
C GLY A 5 -5.79 -10.39 3.28
N TRP A 6 -5.01 -10.68 2.25
CA TRP A 6 -4.89 -9.81 1.09
C TRP A 6 -5.98 -10.16 0.09
N CYS A 7 -6.70 -9.14 -0.34
CA CYS A 7 -7.71 -9.23 -1.39
C CYS A 7 -7.33 -8.25 -2.51
N LEU A 8 -7.17 -8.77 -3.71
CA LEU A 8 -7.03 -7.93 -4.90
C LEU A 8 -8.42 -7.52 -5.35
N THR A 9 -8.71 -6.22 -5.25
CA THR A 9 -9.97 -5.65 -5.76
C THR A 9 -9.67 -4.75 -6.94
N THR A 10 -10.18 -5.12 -8.10
CA THR A 10 -10.16 -4.26 -9.30
C THR A 10 -11.50 -3.55 -9.37
N LYS A 11 -11.46 -2.21 -9.37
CA LYS A 11 -12.66 -1.37 -9.46
C LYS A 11 -12.68 -0.64 -10.81
N HIS A 12 -13.82 -0.67 -11.48
CA HIS A 12 -14.06 0.04 -12.72
C HIS A 12 -15.22 1.02 -12.55
N PRO A 13 -15.09 2.28 -12.96
CA PRO A 13 -16.18 3.21 -12.94
C PRO A 13 -17.24 2.79 -13.98
N LEU A 14 -18.51 2.76 -13.57
CA LEU A 14 -19.63 2.66 -14.47
C LEU A 14 -20.00 4.06 -14.94
N ARG A 15 -20.13 4.22 -16.25
CA ARG A 15 -20.47 5.50 -16.87
C ARG A 15 -21.80 5.41 -17.61
N ASP A 16 -22.56 6.49 -17.60
CA ASP A 16 -23.75 6.63 -18.41
C ASP A 16 -23.43 7.02 -19.88
N ALA A 17 -24.45 7.15 -20.69
CA ALA A 17 -24.30 7.55 -22.09
C ALA A 17 -23.71 8.96 -22.29
N GLN A 18 -23.66 9.76 -21.25
CA GLN A 18 -23.05 11.09 -21.20
C GLN A 18 -21.68 11.10 -20.53
N ASP A 19 -21.04 9.93 -20.38
CA ASP A 19 -19.72 9.72 -19.76
C ASP A 19 -19.64 10.11 -18.26
N ARG A 20 -20.75 10.28 -17.56
CA ARG A 20 -20.78 10.59 -16.13
C ARG A 20 -20.65 9.31 -15.31
N ILE A 21 -19.86 9.34 -14.25
CA ILE A 21 -19.73 8.19 -13.34
C ILE A 21 -21.02 8.04 -12.53
N ILE A 22 -21.72 6.93 -12.74
CA ILE A 22 -22.98 6.59 -12.06
C ILE A 22 -22.82 5.49 -11.01
N GLY A 23 -21.63 4.89 -10.93
CA GLY A 23 -21.34 3.84 -9.97
C GLY A 23 -19.95 3.27 -10.16
N VAL A 24 -19.63 2.28 -9.33
CA VAL A 24 -18.38 1.52 -9.41
C VAL A 24 -18.70 0.04 -9.33
N THR A 25 -18.22 -0.74 -10.29
CA THR A 25 -18.21 -2.20 -10.20
C THR A 25 -16.83 -2.69 -9.84
N GLY A 26 -16.74 -3.82 -9.15
CA GLY A 26 -15.45 -4.39 -8.76
C GLY A 26 -15.51 -5.89 -8.64
N ILE A 27 -14.37 -6.53 -8.94
CA ILE A 27 -14.13 -7.95 -8.71
C ILE A 27 -13.05 -8.03 -7.64
N SER A 28 -13.34 -8.76 -6.56
CA SER A 28 -12.39 -9.03 -5.49
C SER A 28 -11.92 -10.47 -5.56
N ARG A 29 -10.60 -10.68 -5.50
CA ARG A 29 -9.98 -11.99 -5.42
C ARG A 29 -9.19 -12.09 -4.12
N ASP A 30 -9.53 -13.08 -3.29
CA ASP A 30 -8.75 -13.41 -2.10
C ASP A 30 -7.45 -14.09 -2.52
N LEU A 31 -6.31 -13.47 -2.17
CA LEU A 31 -4.98 -14.02 -2.46
C LEU A 31 -4.56 -15.12 -1.47
N ASN A 32 -5.32 -15.34 -0.40
CA ASN A 32 -5.09 -16.42 0.57
C ASN A 32 -6.00 -17.64 0.30
N ALA A 33 -6.92 -17.56 -0.65
CA ALA A 33 -7.77 -18.70 -0.99
C ALA A 33 -6.92 -19.81 -1.62
N PRO A 34 -7.04 -21.07 -1.18
CA PRO A 34 -6.32 -22.18 -1.75
C PRO A 34 -6.87 -22.48 -3.16
N SER A 35 -6.34 -21.80 -4.14
CA SER A 35 -6.53 -22.20 -5.53
C SER A 35 -5.51 -23.29 -5.83
N GLY A 36 -5.96 -24.53 -6.00
CA GLY A 36 -5.13 -25.73 -6.16
C GLY A 36 -4.20 -25.78 -7.38
N ARG A 37 -3.74 -24.65 -7.89
CA ARG A 37 -2.85 -24.54 -9.05
C ARG A 37 -1.69 -23.57 -8.95
N ASP A 38 -1.55 -22.79 -7.85
CA ASP A 38 -0.48 -21.80 -7.78
C ASP A 38 0.14 -21.66 -6.40
N SER A 39 1.18 -22.44 -6.13
CA SER A 39 2.12 -22.20 -5.02
C SER A 39 2.68 -20.76 -5.05
N GLY A 40 2.71 -20.15 -6.23
CA GLY A 40 3.15 -18.79 -6.47
C GLY A 40 2.29 -17.70 -5.79
N TYR A 41 0.98 -17.88 -5.70
CA TYR A 41 0.10 -16.94 -5.00
C TYR A 41 0.24 -17.04 -3.48
N ALA A 42 0.42 -18.24 -2.94
CA ALA A 42 0.65 -18.43 -1.51
C ALA A 42 1.96 -17.75 -1.04
N GLN A 43 3.03 -17.90 -1.81
CA GLN A 43 4.31 -17.23 -1.55
C GLN A 43 4.17 -15.70 -1.63
N LEU A 44 3.47 -15.19 -2.66
CA LEU A 44 3.22 -13.76 -2.77
C LEU A 44 2.37 -13.24 -1.61
N ALA A 45 1.31 -13.95 -1.22
CA ALA A 45 0.49 -13.59 -0.07
C ALA A 45 1.31 -13.54 1.23
N SER A 46 2.26 -14.47 1.41
CA SER A 46 3.19 -14.47 2.54
C SER A 46 4.10 -13.23 2.53
N ALA A 47 4.68 -12.87 1.36
CA ALA A 47 5.50 -11.68 1.20
C ALA A 47 4.72 -10.40 1.53
N LEU A 48 3.50 -10.27 1.01
CA LEU A 48 2.64 -9.11 1.24
C LEU A 48 2.21 -9.01 2.71
N LYS A 49 1.92 -10.14 3.35
CA LYS A 49 1.61 -10.19 4.80
C LYS A 49 2.79 -9.71 5.64
N LEU A 50 4.00 -10.16 5.32
CA LEU A 50 5.23 -9.74 6.00
C LEU A 50 5.46 -8.22 5.80
N MET A 51 5.34 -7.74 4.57
CA MET A 51 5.47 -6.31 4.25
C MET A 51 4.46 -5.47 5.06
N ARG A 52 3.19 -5.88 5.10
CA ARG A 52 2.15 -5.18 5.85
C ARG A 52 2.37 -5.20 7.36
N ALA A 53 2.92 -6.28 7.90
CA ALA A 53 3.18 -6.39 9.33
C ALA A 53 4.36 -5.54 9.79
N ARG A 54 5.30 -5.24 8.89
CA ARG A 54 6.59 -4.63 9.23
C ARG A 54 6.95 -3.41 8.38
N PHE A 55 6.00 -2.76 7.71
CA PHE A 55 6.26 -1.63 6.79
C PHE A 55 6.92 -0.42 7.48
N THR A 56 6.79 -0.29 8.79
CA THR A 56 7.42 0.78 9.58
C THR A 56 8.92 0.55 9.85
N GLU A 57 9.40 -0.67 9.61
CA GLU A 57 10.78 -1.04 9.81
C GLU A 57 11.63 -0.76 8.55
N SER A 58 12.96 -0.78 8.69
CA SER A 58 13.90 -0.76 7.56
C SER A 58 13.85 -2.09 6.80
N LEU A 59 12.81 -2.28 6.00
CA LEU A 59 12.64 -3.47 5.18
C LEU A 59 13.43 -3.38 3.88
N ARG A 60 14.18 -4.45 3.59
CA ARG A 60 14.79 -4.67 2.28
C ARG A 60 13.89 -5.60 1.47
N ILE A 61 13.70 -5.28 0.21
CA ILE A 61 12.86 -6.08 -0.69
C ILE A 61 13.41 -7.50 -0.85
N GLU A 62 14.74 -7.64 -0.84
CA GLU A 62 15.44 -8.92 -0.89
C GLU A 62 15.09 -9.83 0.29
N ASP A 63 15.03 -9.26 1.50
CA ASP A 63 14.71 -10.02 2.73
C ASP A 63 13.25 -10.50 2.72
N ILE A 64 12.34 -9.67 2.20
CA ILE A 64 10.93 -10.03 2.06
C ILE A 64 10.77 -11.19 1.08
N ALA A 65 11.39 -11.08 -0.10
CA ALA A 65 11.35 -12.10 -1.13
C ALA A 65 11.89 -13.43 -0.61
N THR A 66 13.09 -13.41 -0.01
CA THR A 66 13.75 -14.62 0.54
C THR A 66 12.89 -15.30 1.61
N LYS A 67 12.33 -14.54 2.55
CA LYS A 67 11.45 -15.09 3.60
C LYS A 67 10.16 -15.71 3.05
N ALA A 68 9.71 -15.24 1.91
CA ALA A 68 8.54 -15.80 1.21
C ALA A 68 8.88 -16.97 0.28
N GLY A 69 10.16 -17.35 0.18
CA GLY A 69 10.62 -18.40 -0.74
C GLY A 69 10.59 -17.99 -2.21
N LEU A 70 10.78 -16.68 -2.47
CA LEU A 70 10.83 -16.11 -3.82
C LEU A 70 12.21 -15.53 -4.11
N SER A 71 12.65 -15.58 -5.38
CA SER A 71 13.71 -14.69 -5.83
C SER A 71 13.18 -13.23 -5.90
N VAL A 72 14.08 -12.25 -5.84
CA VAL A 72 13.71 -10.83 -6.01
C VAL A 72 12.98 -10.64 -7.33
N TYR A 73 13.50 -11.21 -8.42
CA TYR A 73 12.88 -11.15 -9.75
C TYR A 73 11.44 -11.69 -9.75
N GLN A 74 11.22 -12.88 -9.17
CA GLN A 74 9.88 -13.47 -9.07
C GLN A 74 8.93 -12.60 -8.26
N PHE A 75 9.41 -12.02 -7.17
CA PHE A 75 8.61 -11.13 -6.33
C PHE A 75 8.23 -9.85 -7.10
N GLU A 76 9.20 -9.21 -7.76
CA GLU A 76 8.95 -8.02 -8.58
C GLU A 76 7.96 -8.29 -9.71
N GLN A 77 8.13 -9.37 -10.47
CA GLN A 77 7.24 -9.73 -11.58
C GLN A 77 5.80 -9.97 -11.09
N ARG A 78 5.63 -10.65 -9.97
CA ARG A 78 4.30 -10.95 -9.42
C ARG A 78 3.62 -9.71 -8.87
N VAL A 79 4.35 -8.86 -8.15
CA VAL A 79 3.82 -7.59 -7.64
C VAL A 79 3.45 -6.68 -8.81
N GLN A 80 4.34 -6.53 -9.80
CA GLN A 80 4.07 -5.73 -11.00
C GLN A 80 2.84 -6.21 -11.75
N LYS A 81 2.69 -7.52 -11.93
CA LYS A 81 1.54 -8.11 -12.63
C LYS A 81 0.21 -7.84 -11.92
N LEU A 82 0.19 -7.89 -10.58
CA LEU A 82 -1.05 -7.76 -9.80
C LEU A 82 -1.38 -6.32 -9.43
N PHE A 83 -0.39 -5.52 -9.08
CA PHE A 83 -0.58 -4.17 -8.53
C PHE A 83 -0.18 -3.06 -9.49
N GLN A 84 0.43 -3.39 -10.64
CA GLN A 84 0.97 -2.41 -11.61
C GLN A 84 1.99 -1.44 -10.99
N MET A 85 2.73 -1.91 -9.99
CA MET A 85 3.77 -1.16 -9.29
C MET A 85 4.88 -2.09 -8.80
N SER A 86 6.06 -1.53 -8.50
CA SER A 86 7.15 -2.31 -7.91
C SER A 86 6.88 -2.63 -6.42
N PRO A 87 7.55 -3.64 -5.83
CA PRO A 87 7.48 -3.91 -4.39
C PRO A 87 7.84 -2.70 -3.52
N LEU A 88 8.82 -1.91 -3.94
CA LEU A 88 9.21 -0.70 -3.23
C LEU A 88 8.11 0.38 -3.28
N GLN A 89 7.48 0.56 -4.43
CA GLN A 89 6.33 1.46 -4.55
C GLN A 89 5.16 1.00 -3.69
N LEU A 90 4.91 -0.30 -3.62
CA LEU A 90 3.88 -0.87 -2.74
C LEU A 90 4.20 -0.62 -1.26
N LEU A 91 5.47 -0.79 -0.84
CA LEU A 91 5.91 -0.48 0.51
C LEU A 91 5.72 1.01 0.84
N HIS A 92 6.11 1.89 -0.08
CA HIS A 92 5.90 3.34 0.09
C HIS A 92 4.40 3.68 0.20
N LYS A 93 3.56 3.02 -0.60
CA LYS A 93 2.10 3.21 -0.52
C LYS A 93 1.56 2.83 0.87
N LEU A 94 1.95 1.69 1.43
CA LEU A 94 1.54 1.28 2.78
C LEU A 94 1.94 2.32 3.85
N ARG A 95 3.15 2.85 3.75
CA ARG A 95 3.65 3.91 4.64
C ARG A 95 2.86 5.22 4.51
N LEU A 96 2.53 5.60 3.28
CA LEU A 96 1.78 6.83 3.01
C LEU A 96 0.30 6.71 3.39
N ASP A 97 -0.31 5.54 3.24
CA ASP A 97 -1.67 5.27 3.69
C ASP A 97 -1.76 5.41 5.22
N GLU A 98 -0.79 4.86 5.97
CA GLU A 98 -0.74 5.02 7.42
C GLU A 98 -0.43 6.47 7.85
N ALA A 99 0.49 7.14 7.16
CA ALA A 99 0.77 8.55 7.41
C ALA A 99 -0.48 9.42 7.18
N THR A 100 -1.27 9.10 6.15
CA THR A 100 -2.54 9.79 5.87
C THR A 100 -3.52 9.60 7.02
N ARG A 101 -3.60 8.39 7.60
CA ARG A 101 -4.42 8.11 8.78
C ARG A 101 -3.95 8.93 9.98
N LEU A 102 -2.65 8.92 10.29
CA LEU A 102 -2.08 9.69 11.41
C LEU A 102 -2.28 11.20 11.25
N LEU A 103 -2.15 11.73 10.03
CA LEU A 103 -2.41 13.14 9.75
C LEU A 103 -3.85 13.55 10.01
N ARG A 104 -4.81 12.65 9.86
CA ARG A 104 -6.24 12.89 10.10
C ARG A 104 -6.65 12.73 11.57
N GLU A 105 -6.05 11.74 12.23
CA GLU A 105 -6.50 11.27 13.54
C GLU A 105 -5.67 11.81 14.70
N THR A 106 -4.51 12.45 14.43
CA THR A 106 -3.58 12.91 15.46
C THR A 106 -3.00 14.28 15.15
N ASP A 107 -2.49 14.94 16.20
CA ASP A 107 -1.73 16.20 16.10
C ASP A 107 -0.21 15.97 16.15
N LEU A 108 0.26 14.75 15.92
CA LEU A 108 1.69 14.41 15.95
C LEU A 108 2.49 15.31 15.01
N PRO A 109 3.69 15.75 15.41
CA PRO A 109 4.61 16.47 14.53
C PRO A 109 4.90 15.66 13.26
N LEU A 110 5.09 16.35 12.12
CA LEU A 110 5.38 15.67 10.83
C LEU A 110 6.62 14.80 10.87
N GLY A 111 7.65 15.22 11.62
CA GLY A 111 8.86 14.41 11.82
C GLY A 111 8.58 13.11 12.56
N GLU A 112 7.69 13.13 13.55
CA GLU A 112 7.29 11.93 14.28
C GLU A 112 6.45 11.00 13.42
N ILE A 113 5.49 11.53 12.64
CA ILE A 113 4.76 10.72 11.65
C ILE A 113 5.71 10.07 10.65
N ALA A 114 6.72 10.81 10.17
CA ALA A 114 7.72 10.25 9.26
C ALA A 114 8.41 9.02 9.89
N LEU A 115 8.90 9.14 11.11
CA LEU A 115 9.59 8.04 11.80
C LEU A 115 8.65 6.87 12.10
N GLN A 116 7.45 7.12 12.61
CA GLN A 116 6.47 6.07 12.92
C GLN A 116 5.99 5.32 11.69
N THR A 117 6.05 5.93 10.52
CA THR A 117 5.65 5.30 9.24
C THR A 117 6.84 4.77 8.43
N GLY A 118 8.03 4.72 9.01
CA GLY A 118 9.21 4.04 8.45
C GLY A 118 10.03 4.87 7.46
N TRP A 119 9.87 6.19 7.46
CA TRP A 119 10.73 7.08 6.68
C TRP A 119 12.00 7.43 7.48
N CYS A 120 13.12 7.59 6.79
CA CYS A 120 14.38 7.94 7.43
C CYS A 120 14.37 9.36 8.03
N ASP A 121 13.63 10.28 7.43
CA ASP A 121 13.51 11.67 7.89
C ASP A 121 12.23 12.33 7.34
N GLN A 122 11.91 13.52 7.90
CA GLN A 122 10.76 14.32 7.50
C GLN A 122 10.85 14.80 6.03
N SER A 123 12.05 15.05 5.53
CA SER A 123 12.23 15.55 4.15
C SER A 123 11.88 14.48 3.13
N ALA A 124 12.35 13.24 3.35
CA ALA A 124 11.98 12.09 2.53
C ALA A 124 10.46 11.84 2.57
N PHE A 125 9.88 11.83 3.76
CA PHE A 125 8.43 11.73 3.96
C PHE A 125 7.68 12.81 3.18
N THR A 126 8.01 14.08 3.39
CA THR A 126 7.33 15.21 2.74
C THR A 126 7.37 15.12 1.22
N ARG A 127 8.53 14.75 0.66
CA ARG A 127 8.71 14.60 -0.79
C ARG A 127 7.82 13.48 -1.35
N HIS A 128 7.80 12.31 -0.70
CA HIS A 128 7.01 11.17 -1.13
C HIS A 128 5.51 11.42 -0.93
N PHE A 129 5.13 12.01 0.20
CA PHE A 129 3.73 12.35 0.49
C PHE A 129 3.20 13.39 -0.50
N SER A 130 3.96 14.43 -0.80
CA SER A 130 3.54 15.48 -1.75
C SER A 130 3.31 14.93 -3.17
N ARG A 131 4.14 13.97 -3.58
CA ARG A 131 3.96 13.27 -4.87
C ARG A 131 2.72 12.37 -4.85
N TYR A 132 2.45 11.72 -3.74
CA TYR A 132 1.31 10.81 -3.57
C TYR A 132 -0.03 11.56 -3.46
N ALA A 133 -0.08 12.59 -2.60
CA ALA A 133 -1.30 13.32 -2.26
C ALA A 133 -1.53 14.60 -3.11
N GLY A 134 -0.55 14.98 -3.93
CA GLY A 134 -0.59 16.21 -4.71
C GLY A 134 -0.41 17.50 -3.88
N MET A 135 -0.13 17.38 -2.59
CA MET A 135 0.09 18.52 -1.67
C MET A 135 0.95 18.13 -0.47
N ALA A 136 1.60 19.11 0.16
CA ALA A 136 2.41 18.89 1.35
C ALA A 136 1.59 18.34 2.53
N PRO A 137 2.17 17.49 3.40
CA PRO A 137 1.45 16.87 4.50
C PRO A 137 0.87 17.87 5.51
N GLY A 138 1.56 18.99 5.76
CA GLY A 138 1.02 20.05 6.63
C GLY A 138 -0.22 20.73 6.04
N LYS A 139 -0.24 20.97 4.72
CA LYS A 139 -1.42 21.50 4.03
C LYS A 139 -2.57 20.49 4.04
N PHE A 140 -2.26 19.21 3.83
CA PHE A 140 -3.25 18.14 3.90
C PHE A 140 -3.94 18.12 5.29
N ARG A 141 -3.15 18.16 6.40
CA ARG A 141 -3.69 18.22 7.76
C ARG A 141 -4.60 19.44 7.96
N ALA A 142 -4.15 20.62 7.56
CA ALA A 142 -4.93 21.85 7.72
C ALA A 142 -6.30 21.77 7.03
N MET A 143 -6.39 21.17 5.85
CA MET A 143 -7.65 20.96 5.14
C MET A 143 -8.59 19.96 5.83
N GLN A 144 -8.07 19.01 6.61
CA GLN A 144 -8.89 18.07 7.36
C GLN A 144 -9.46 18.71 8.64
N ALA A 145 -8.71 19.63 9.27
CA ALA A 145 -9.14 20.34 10.47
C ALA A 145 -10.28 21.34 10.22
N THR A 146 -10.55 21.70 8.97
CA THR A 146 -11.59 22.66 8.59
C THR A 146 -12.96 22.00 8.30
N LYS A 147 -13.06 20.67 8.44
CA LYS A 147 -14.30 19.92 8.33
C LYS A 147 -14.85 19.55 9.69
#